data_96f0c987724ee1d8c4daf7553ab8fd43
#
_entry.id   96f0c987724ee1d8c4daf7553ab8fd43
#
_cell.length_a   1.000
_cell.length_b   1.000
_cell.length_c   1.000
_cell.angle_alpha   90.00
_cell.angle_beta   90.00
_cell.angle_gamma   90.00
#
_symmetry.space_group_name_H-M   'P 1'
#
loop_
_entity.id
_entity.type
_entity.pdbx_description
1 polymer ?
#
loop_
_entity_poly.entity_id
_entity_poly.type
_entity_poly.pdbx_seq_one_letter_code
_entity_poly.pdbx_strand_id
1 'polypeptide(L)'
;MQRADLRNVAIVAHVDHGKTTLVDAMLRQSGAFGAHQLLTDRVMDSMDLEREKGITILAKNTAVRHGDLTINIIDTPGHADFGGEVERGLTMVDGVLLLVDASEGPLPQTRFVLRKTLEAHLPVILVINKIDRADARPVEVVDAVYELFIDLGADESQIEFPIVYTNAREGRAALDAESVGESPDLKVLFDLLVERIPAPTYEEGHPFQALVTNLDASPYVGRLALCRIRNGRVKKGDSVAWCRHDGTIQRVRLSELYVTEALDRVDAPPEGAGPGDIIAVAGIPEIMIGDTLADADDPQPLPVITIDEPSLGMTLGVNTSPIAGRDGKKLTARLIKSRLDAELIGNVSIRVLTTDRPDTWEVQGRGELALAILVEIMRREGFELTVGKPQVITKEIGGKLHEPMERVSVDIPEDYLGVVTQLLSMRKGSMESMTNHGTGWCRMDWLVPSRGLIGFRTEFLTETRGTGQLHHVFDSYHPWLGELRTRPNGSMVSDRSGPTTGYALTNLQERGAMFLGPGIEVYEGMIVGENARSEDMDVNPTKEKKLTNMRTSSSDHTIPLVPPRQLSLEQALEFIREDECVEVTPATVRMRKVLLSAQDRGRKRGATKALV
;
A
#
# COMPACT_ATOMS: atom_id res chain seq x y z
N MET A 1 -16.05 -12.45 31.70
CA MET A 1 -15.10 -13.57 31.82
C MET A 1 -13.95 -13.42 30.86
N GLN A 2 -12.87 -14.24 30.97
CA GLN A 2 -11.71 -14.21 30.09
C GLN A 2 -11.43 -15.59 29.48
N ARG A 3 -11.00 -15.63 28.21
CA ARG A 3 -10.53 -16.82 27.49
C ARG A 3 -9.03 -17.02 27.73
N ALA A 4 -8.65 -17.66 28.85
CA ALA A 4 -7.25 -17.79 29.26
C ALA A 4 -6.37 -18.59 28.27
N ASP A 5 -6.98 -19.45 27.46
CA ASP A 5 -6.36 -20.32 26.47
C ASP A 5 -6.06 -19.64 25.10
N LEU A 6 -6.34 -18.32 24.98
CA LEU A 6 -6.26 -17.60 23.72
C LEU A 6 -5.60 -16.24 23.89
N ARG A 7 -4.81 -15.80 22.89
CA ARG A 7 -4.32 -14.43 22.70
C ARG A 7 -4.49 -14.03 21.23
N ASN A 8 -4.95 -12.80 20.99
CA ASN A 8 -5.04 -12.22 19.65
C ASN A 8 -4.11 -11.03 19.57
N VAL A 9 -3.14 -11.06 18.66
CA VAL A 9 -2.06 -10.09 18.58
C VAL A 9 -1.89 -9.62 17.14
N ALA A 10 -1.78 -8.31 16.93
CA ALA A 10 -1.34 -7.76 15.65
C ALA A 10 0.18 -7.58 15.64
N ILE A 11 0.83 -7.92 14.54
CA ILE A 11 2.22 -7.53 14.30
C ILE A 11 2.24 -6.33 13.37
N VAL A 12 2.82 -5.26 13.86
CA VAL A 12 2.92 -3.97 13.20
C VAL A 12 4.39 -3.63 13.02
N ALA A 13 4.78 -3.29 11.81
CA ALA A 13 6.13 -2.90 11.49
C ALA A 13 6.16 -1.96 10.29
N HIS A 14 7.20 -1.16 10.18
CA HIS A 14 7.54 -0.53 8.92
C HIS A 14 7.97 -1.59 7.88
N VAL A 15 7.91 -1.23 6.60
CA VAL A 15 8.44 -2.07 5.52
C VAL A 15 9.93 -2.37 5.78
N ASP A 16 10.35 -3.59 5.51
CA ASP A 16 11.71 -4.08 5.72
C ASP A 16 12.21 -4.18 7.19
N HIS A 17 11.44 -3.83 8.22
CA HIS A 17 11.82 -4.04 9.63
C HIS A 17 11.89 -5.53 10.04
N GLY A 18 11.46 -6.46 9.17
CA GLY A 18 11.59 -7.89 9.38
C GLY A 18 10.35 -8.57 9.93
N LYS A 19 9.16 -7.99 9.72
CA LYS A 19 7.86 -8.52 10.16
C LYS A 19 7.62 -9.95 9.68
N THR A 20 7.66 -10.19 8.37
CA THR A 20 7.45 -11.52 7.78
C THR A 20 8.48 -12.52 8.28
N THR A 21 9.74 -12.09 8.44
CA THR A 21 10.83 -12.93 8.98
C THR A 21 10.55 -13.36 10.43
N LEU A 22 10.03 -12.43 11.27
CA LEU A 22 9.70 -12.76 12.65
C LEU A 22 8.52 -13.74 12.72
N VAL A 23 7.46 -13.53 11.94
CA VAL A 23 6.30 -14.43 11.88
C VAL A 23 6.71 -15.82 11.40
N ASP A 24 7.55 -15.91 10.36
CA ASP A 24 8.09 -17.18 9.87
C ASP A 24 8.89 -17.91 10.97
N ALA A 25 9.71 -17.18 11.74
CA ALA A 25 10.48 -17.75 12.85
C ALA A 25 9.54 -18.25 13.98
N MET A 26 8.50 -17.48 14.32
CA MET A 26 7.48 -17.88 15.30
C MET A 26 6.74 -19.14 14.87
N LEU A 27 6.32 -19.24 13.60
CA LEU A 27 5.65 -20.41 13.03
C LEU A 27 6.56 -21.65 13.06
N ARG A 28 7.84 -21.51 12.72
CA ARG A 28 8.81 -22.63 12.76
C ARG A 28 8.98 -23.18 14.18
N GLN A 29 9.08 -22.29 15.17
CA GLN A 29 9.32 -22.69 16.57
C GLN A 29 8.06 -23.16 17.30
N SER A 30 6.87 -22.81 16.84
CA SER A 30 5.60 -23.31 17.40
C SER A 30 5.28 -24.77 17.06
N GLY A 31 6.11 -25.42 16.21
CA GLY A 31 5.84 -26.79 15.75
C GLY A 31 4.66 -26.89 14.76
N ALA A 32 4.20 -25.80 14.22
CA ALA A 32 3.07 -25.74 13.29
C ALA A 32 3.33 -26.48 11.97
N PHE A 33 4.59 -26.76 11.65
CA PHE A 33 4.99 -27.46 10.45
C PHE A 33 5.63 -28.80 10.75
N GLY A 34 5.22 -29.85 10.03
CA GLY A 34 5.86 -31.17 10.10
C GLY A 34 7.31 -31.12 9.61
N ALA A 35 8.19 -32.00 10.17
CA ALA A 35 9.62 -32.06 9.94
C ALA A 35 10.06 -32.21 8.46
N HIS A 36 9.14 -32.41 7.52
CA HIS A 36 9.39 -32.64 6.09
C HIS A 36 8.78 -31.59 5.16
N GLN A 37 8.11 -30.55 5.67
CA GLN A 37 7.63 -29.45 4.82
C GLN A 37 8.79 -28.49 4.53
N LEU A 38 9.23 -28.45 3.27
CA LEU A 38 10.13 -27.43 2.77
C LEU A 38 9.40 -26.07 2.81
N LEU A 39 9.67 -25.29 3.84
CA LEU A 39 9.17 -23.93 3.94
C LEU A 39 9.93 -23.05 2.94
N THR A 40 9.21 -22.49 1.99
CA THR A 40 9.71 -21.37 1.22
C THR A 40 9.80 -20.16 2.14
N ASP A 41 10.87 -19.36 2.01
CA ASP A 41 10.96 -18.09 2.73
C ASP A 41 9.75 -17.20 2.39
N ARG A 42 9.28 -16.40 3.37
CA ARG A 42 8.10 -15.53 3.26
C ARG A 42 6.79 -16.31 3.04
N VAL A 43 6.54 -17.27 3.91
CA VAL A 43 5.32 -18.12 3.85
C VAL A 43 4.04 -17.30 3.90
N MET A 44 4.04 -16.16 4.61
CA MET A 44 2.89 -15.26 4.72
C MET A 44 2.62 -14.45 3.46
N ASP A 45 3.62 -14.17 2.62
CA ASP A 45 3.45 -13.38 1.39
C ASP A 45 2.86 -14.28 0.28
N SER A 46 1.55 -14.42 0.24
CA SER A 46 0.86 -15.34 -0.69
C SER A 46 0.68 -14.77 -2.10
N MET A 47 0.66 -13.43 -2.24
CA MET A 47 0.52 -12.77 -3.54
C MET A 47 1.89 -12.55 -4.20
N ASP A 48 1.95 -12.78 -5.52
CA ASP A 48 3.19 -12.51 -6.29
C ASP A 48 3.62 -11.04 -6.16
N LEU A 49 2.66 -10.11 -6.12
CA LEU A 49 2.94 -8.69 -5.93
C LEU A 49 3.55 -8.37 -4.55
N GLU A 50 3.11 -9.04 -3.48
CA GLU A 50 3.71 -8.90 -2.15
C GLU A 50 5.18 -9.33 -2.17
N ARG A 51 5.47 -10.46 -2.82
CA ARG A 51 6.85 -10.97 -2.96
C ARG A 51 7.73 -10.07 -3.81
N GLU A 52 7.20 -9.57 -4.93
CA GLU A 52 7.93 -8.67 -5.84
C GLU A 52 8.21 -7.30 -5.22
N LYS A 53 7.25 -6.75 -4.49
CA LYS A 53 7.36 -5.42 -3.85
C LYS A 53 7.97 -5.48 -2.46
N GLY A 54 8.02 -6.65 -1.82
CA GLY A 54 8.51 -6.82 -0.45
C GLY A 54 7.59 -6.24 0.62
N ILE A 55 6.31 -6.02 0.32
CA ILE A 55 5.33 -5.40 1.22
C ILE A 55 4.12 -6.31 1.44
N THR A 56 3.55 -6.30 2.63
CA THR A 56 2.23 -6.91 2.91
C THR A 56 1.14 -5.97 2.38
N ILE A 57 0.25 -6.49 1.55
CA ILE A 57 -0.87 -5.74 0.97
C ILE A 57 -2.16 -6.04 1.73
N LEU A 58 -2.43 -7.33 2.00
CA LEU A 58 -3.63 -7.79 2.70
C LEU A 58 -3.28 -8.30 4.09
N ALA A 59 -4.10 -7.94 5.08
CA ALA A 59 -4.01 -8.50 6.42
C ALA A 59 -4.31 -10.00 6.39
N LYS A 60 -3.46 -10.80 7.03
CA LYS A 60 -3.59 -12.25 7.11
C LYS A 60 -3.62 -12.71 8.56
N ASN A 61 -4.38 -13.76 8.80
CA ASN A 61 -4.46 -14.41 10.11
C ASN A 61 -3.67 -15.71 10.09
N THR A 62 -2.85 -15.92 11.10
CA THR A 62 -2.20 -17.19 11.39
C THR A 62 -2.31 -17.51 12.87
N ALA A 63 -2.19 -18.78 13.23
CA ALA A 63 -2.25 -19.21 14.61
C ALA A 63 -1.02 -20.04 14.97
N VAL A 64 -0.39 -19.72 16.10
CA VAL A 64 0.74 -20.47 16.66
C VAL A 64 0.35 -21.04 18.01
N ARG A 65 0.91 -22.19 18.38
CA ARG A 65 0.70 -22.80 19.69
C ARG A 65 1.93 -22.58 20.58
N HIS A 66 1.68 -22.17 21.81
CA HIS A 66 2.69 -22.09 22.86
C HIS A 66 2.18 -22.83 24.09
N GLY A 67 2.63 -24.08 24.29
CA GLY A 67 2.03 -25.00 25.25
C GLY A 67 0.58 -25.31 24.91
N ASP A 68 -0.32 -25.10 25.89
CA ASP A 68 -1.77 -25.28 25.70
C ASP A 68 -2.50 -24.03 25.20
N LEU A 69 -1.75 -22.95 24.94
CA LEU A 69 -2.29 -21.66 24.56
C LEU A 69 -2.16 -21.44 23.04
N THR A 70 -3.24 -20.94 22.44
CA THR A 70 -3.26 -20.50 21.04
C THR A 70 -3.01 -19.01 20.96
N ILE A 71 -2.09 -18.59 20.09
CA ILE A 71 -1.83 -17.19 19.78
C ILE A 71 -2.20 -16.95 18.32
N ASN A 72 -3.29 -16.22 18.10
CA ASN A 72 -3.64 -15.71 16.78
C ASN A 72 -2.78 -14.50 16.47
N ILE A 73 -2.14 -14.51 15.33
CA ILE A 73 -1.29 -13.43 14.84
C ILE A 73 -1.95 -12.85 13.60
N ILE A 74 -2.29 -11.58 13.67
CA ILE A 74 -2.77 -10.79 12.54
C ILE A 74 -1.57 -10.06 11.93
N ASP A 75 -1.16 -10.47 10.73
CA ASP A 75 -0.14 -9.77 9.96
C ASP A 75 -0.79 -8.58 9.27
N THR A 76 -0.46 -7.36 9.70
CA THR A 76 -1.02 -6.12 9.15
C THR A 76 -0.06 -5.48 8.15
N PRO A 77 -0.58 -4.83 7.06
CA PRO A 77 0.25 -4.03 6.19
C PRO A 77 1.03 -2.96 6.95
N GLY A 78 2.30 -2.77 6.60
CA GLY A 78 3.12 -1.71 7.19
C GLY A 78 2.95 -0.35 6.52
N HIS A 79 2.39 -0.28 5.30
CA HIS A 79 2.27 0.94 4.52
C HIS A 79 0.97 1.68 4.80
N ALA A 80 1.04 3.02 5.00
CA ALA A 80 -0.12 3.85 5.34
C ALA A 80 -1.23 3.84 4.28
N ASP A 81 -0.90 3.59 3.00
CA ASP A 81 -1.86 3.46 1.90
C ASP A 81 -2.87 2.33 2.13
N PHE A 82 -2.49 1.32 2.92
CA PHE A 82 -3.35 0.20 3.34
C PHE A 82 -3.89 0.39 4.76
N GLY A 83 -3.98 1.61 5.24
CA GLY A 83 -4.41 1.94 6.59
C GLY A 83 -5.76 1.35 6.99
N GLY A 84 -6.71 1.18 6.04
CA GLY A 84 -7.97 0.50 6.31
C GLY A 84 -7.82 -0.98 6.69
N GLU A 85 -6.80 -1.67 6.14
CA GLU A 85 -6.44 -3.04 6.55
C GLU A 85 -5.89 -3.04 7.98
N VAL A 86 -5.07 -2.03 8.33
CA VAL A 86 -4.53 -1.87 9.68
C VAL A 86 -5.65 -1.64 10.70
N GLU A 87 -6.54 -0.68 10.43
CA GLU A 87 -7.66 -0.34 11.31
C GLU A 87 -8.55 -1.57 11.56
N ARG A 88 -8.86 -2.34 10.51
CA ARG A 88 -9.62 -3.58 10.63
C ARG A 88 -8.88 -4.66 11.41
N GLY A 89 -7.57 -4.81 11.15
CA GLY A 89 -6.71 -5.74 11.89
C GLY A 89 -6.70 -5.46 13.39
N LEU A 90 -6.61 -4.19 13.77
CA LEU A 90 -6.61 -3.76 15.17
C LEU A 90 -7.94 -4.06 15.90
N THR A 91 -9.08 -4.10 15.21
CA THR A 91 -10.35 -4.50 15.83
C THR A 91 -10.42 -5.99 16.17
N MET A 92 -9.54 -6.81 15.60
CA MET A 92 -9.51 -8.26 15.80
C MET A 92 -8.61 -8.71 16.94
N VAL A 93 -7.82 -7.81 17.54
CA VAL A 93 -6.75 -8.16 18.48
C VAL A 93 -6.97 -7.59 19.88
N ASP A 94 -6.21 -8.10 20.83
CA ASP A 94 -6.21 -7.69 22.23
C ASP A 94 -4.90 -7.00 22.61
N GLY A 95 -3.93 -6.92 21.69
CA GLY A 95 -2.67 -6.20 21.86
C GLY A 95 -1.82 -6.22 20.61
N VAL A 96 -0.71 -5.51 20.62
CA VAL A 96 0.13 -5.22 19.46
C VAL A 96 1.60 -5.52 19.74
N LEU A 97 2.27 -6.19 18.82
CA LEU A 97 3.71 -6.25 18.70
C LEU A 97 4.18 -5.14 17.77
N LEU A 98 4.83 -4.13 18.31
CA LEU A 98 5.44 -3.04 17.54
C LEU A 98 6.89 -3.41 17.22
N LEU A 99 7.16 -3.77 15.96
CA LEU A 99 8.47 -4.17 15.50
C LEU A 99 9.23 -2.98 14.91
N VAL A 100 10.41 -2.68 15.45
CA VAL A 100 11.27 -1.57 15.03
C VAL A 100 12.68 -2.10 14.74
N ASP A 101 13.28 -1.64 13.64
CA ASP A 101 14.66 -1.95 13.28
C ASP A 101 15.64 -1.24 14.23
N ALA A 102 16.63 -1.97 14.73
CA ALA A 102 17.62 -1.46 15.68
C ALA A 102 18.54 -0.38 15.11
N SER A 103 18.61 -0.21 13.79
CA SER A 103 19.44 0.83 13.15
C SER A 103 18.61 2.02 12.65
N GLU A 104 17.42 1.76 12.08
CA GLU A 104 16.59 2.78 11.45
C GLU A 104 15.69 3.51 12.46
N GLY A 105 15.24 2.81 13.52
CA GLY A 105 14.33 3.36 14.51
C GLY A 105 12.89 3.51 14.00
N PRO A 106 12.03 4.24 14.74
CA PRO A 106 10.65 4.46 14.33
C PRO A 106 10.58 5.39 13.12
N LEU A 107 9.81 4.98 12.11
CA LEU A 107 9.60 5.69 10.85
C LEU A 107 8.14 6.22 10.75
N PRO A 108 7.80 7.14 9.82
CA PRO A 108 6.48 7.77 9.75
C PRO A 108 5.30 6.81 9.71
N GLN A 109 5.45 5.67 9.05
CA GLN A 109 4.40 4.64 9.00
C GLN A 109 4.18 3.99 10.38
N THR A 110 5.25 3.81 11.17
CA THR A 110 5.16 3.38 12.56
C THR A 110 4.30 4.35 13.37
N ARG A 111 4.46 5.67 13.14
CA ARG A 111 3.66 6.72 13.78
C ARG A 111 2.16 6.56 13.51
N PHE A 112 1.78 6.30 12.25
CA PHE A 112 0.38 6.11 11.87
C PHE A 112 -0.25 4.94 12.60
N VAL A 113 0.40 3.77 12.57
CA VAL A 113 -0.16 2.56 13.19
C VAL A 113 -0.16 2.66 14.70
N LEU A 114 0.90 3.23 15.29
CA LEU A 114 0.96 3.47 16.73
C LEU A 114 -0.14 4.41 17.20
N ARG A 115 -0.43 5.50 16.47
CA ARG A 115 -1.56 6.39 16.78
C ARG A 115 -2.87 5.61 16.85
N LYS A 116 -3.16 4.77 15.84
CA LYS A 116 -4.37 3.94 15.82
C LYS A 116 -4.43 2.92 16.96
N THR A 117 -3.27 2.38 17.35
CA THR A 117 -3.13 1.46 18.49
C THR A 117 -3.44 2.17 19.81
N LEU A 118 -2.91 3.38 20.00
CA LEU A 118 -3.16 4.19 21.19
C LEU A 118 -4.62 4.67 21.27
N GLU A 119 -5.22 5.09 20.16
CA GLU A 119 -6.66 5.42 20.07
C GLU A 119 -7.55 4.24 20.45
N ALA A 120 -7.14 3.00 20.10
CA ALA A 120 -7.84 1.77 20.45
C ALA A 120 -7.53 1.27 21.88
N HIS A 121 -6.67 1.94 22.64
CA HIS A 121 -6.20 1.55 23.99
C HIS A 121 -5.66 0.11 24.05
N LEU A 122 -4.99 -0.35 22.98
CA LEU A 122 -4.38 -1.67 22.95
C LEU A 122 -2.99 -1.64 23.60
N PRO A 123 -2.66 -2.61 24.48
CA PRO A 123 -1.31 -2.74 25.03
C PRO A 123 -0.30 -3.05 23.93
N VAL A 124 0.89 -2.47 24.04
CA VAL A 124 1.99 -2.60 23.08
C VAL A 124 3.15 -3.36 23.71
N ILE A 125 3.76 -4.27 22.97
CA ILE A 125 5.08 -4.84 23.26
C ILE A 125 6.02 -4.31 22.18
N LEU A 126 7.10 -3.64 22.58
CA LEU A 126 8.12 -3.16 21.66
C LEU A 126 9.12 -4.27 21.35
N VAL A 127 9.30 -4.59 20.08
CA VAL A 127 10.27 -5.57 19.59
C VAL A 127 11.35 -4.84 18.79
N ILE A 128 12.55 -4.75 19.32
CA ILE A 128 13.72 -4.20 18.62
C ILE A 128 14.40 -5.32 17.85
N ASN A 129 14.28 -5.29 16.53
CA ASN A 129 14.78 -6.35 15.65
C ASN A 129 16.09 -5.96 14.93
N LYS A 130 16.75 -6.96 14.35
CA LYS A 130 18.02 -6.85 13.64
C LYS A 130 19.17 -6.32 14.52
N ILE A 131 19.20 -6.76 15.76
CA ILE A 131 20.21 -6.37 16.75
C ILE A 131 21.63 -6.82 16.32
N ASP A 132 21.72 -7.77 15.41
CA ASP A 132 22.95 -8.31 14.82
C ASP A 132 23.63 -7.38 13.80
N ARG A 133 22.98 -6.30 13.39
CA ARG A 133 23.57 -5.34 12.45
C ARG A 133 24.73 -4.57 13.10
N ALA A 134 25.78 -4.32 12.31
CA ALA A 134 26.93 -3.56 12.77
C ALA A 134 26.63 -2.08 13.10
N ASP A 135 25.55 -1.54 12.51
CA ASP A 135 25.05 -0.18 12.68
C ASP A 135 23.85 -0.12 13.66
N ALA A 136 23.58 -1.20 14.40
CA ALA A 136 22.53 -1.23 15.40
C ALA A 136 22.82 -0.27 16.57
N ARG A 137 21.80 0.51 16.98
CA ARG A 137 21.84 1.49 18.07
C ARG A 137 20.60 1.35 18.97
N PRO A 138 20.43 0.21 19.64
CA PRO A 138 19.19 -0.14 20.30
C PRO A 138 18.75 0.86 21.38
N VAL A 139 19.66 1.47 22.12
CA VAL A 139 19.35 2.44 23.17
C VAL A 139 18.71 3.70 22.56
N GLU A 140 19.34 4.27 21.53
CA GLU A 140 18.82 5.46 20.85
C GLU A 140 17.45 5.19 20.18
N VAL A 141 17.27 3.98 19.64
CA VAL A 141 16.00 3.58 19.03
C VAL A 141 14.89 3.46 20.09
N VAL A 142 15.17 2.93 21.26
CA VAL A 142 14.23 2.88 22.37
C VAL A 142 13.83 4.29 22.81
N ASP A 143 14.80 5.20 22.97
CA ASP A 143 14.54 6.60 23.32
C ASP A 143 13.66 7.29 22.25
N ALA A 144 13.95 7.08 20.96
CA ALA A 144 13.15 7.62 19.87
C ALA A 144 11.71 7.05 19.86
N VAL A 145 11.51 5.81 20.28
CA VAL A 145 10.16 5.23 20.43
C VAL A 145 9.43 5.87 21.62
N TYR A 146 10.08 6.11 22.75
CA TYR A 146 9.47 6.84 23.88
C TYR A 146 9.07 8.26 23.47
N GLU A 147 9.92 8.99 22.76
CA GLU A 147 9.58 10.31 22.23
C GLU A 147 8.35 10.25 21.30
N LEU A 148 8.27 9.22 20.45
CA LEU A 148 7.13 9.02 19.57
C LEU A 148 5.82 8.78 20.34
N PHE A 149 5.84 7.99 21.43
CA PHE A 149 4.67 7.79 22.28
C PHE A 149 4.20 9.09 22.93
N ILE A 150 5.14 9.88 23.47
CA ILE A 150 4.86 11.18 24.09
C ILE A 150 4.27 12.15 23.06
N ASP A 151 4.83 12.24 21.87
CA ASP A 151 4.35 13.06 20.76
C ASP A 151 2.93 12.71 20.30
N LEU A 152 2.56 11.44 20.42
CA LEU A 152 1.23 10.94 20.09
C LEU A 152 0.22 11.10 21.25
N GLY A 153 0.66 11.66 22.37
CA GLY A 153 -0.19 11.90 23.54
C GLY A 153 -0.56 10.63 24.31
N ALA A 154 0.34 9.64 24.31
CA ALA A 154 0.16 8.42 25.09
C ALA A 154 0.02 8.73 26.58
N ASP A 155 -0.88 8.03 27.26
CA ASP A 155 -1.05 8.14 28.70
C ASP A 155 0.02 7.35 29.48
N GLU A 156 0.07 7.53 30.82
CA GLU A 156 1.07 6.90 31.69
C GLU A 156 1.06 5.36 31.56
N SER A 157 -0.11 4.75 31.40
CA SER A 157 -0.25 3.29 31.28
C SER A 157 0.21 2.78 29.90
N GLN A 158 0.15 3.59 28.87
CA GLN A 158 0.56 3.25 27.50
C GLN A 158 2.08 3.40 27.31
N ILE A 159 2.74 4.26 28.09
CA ILE A 159 4.20 4.47 28.05
C ILE A 159 4.95 3.32 28.75
N GLU A 160 4.33 2.62 29.69
CA GLU A 160 4.93 1.48 30.38
C GLU A 160 4.86 0.18 29.55
N PHE A 161 5.44 0.17 28.34
CA PHE A 161 5.48 -1.02 27.49
C PHE A 161 6.74 -1.86 27.75
N PRO A 162 6.64 -3.20 27.69
CA PRO A 162 7.80 -4.09 27.77
C PRO A 162 8.58 -4.07 26.46
N ILE A 163 9.91 -4.29 26.55
CA ILE A 163 10.84 -4.29 25.44
C ILE A 163 11.47 -5.68 25.32
N VAL A 164 11.56 -6.19 24.09
CA VAL A 164 12.28 -7.41 23.76
C VAL A 164 13.17 -7.17 22.54
N TYR A 165 14.39 -7.67 22.59
CA TYR A 165 15.36 -7.56 21.51
C TYR A 165 15.41 -8.87 20.72
N THR A 166 15.47 -8.79 19.38
CA THR A 166 15.40 -9.96 18.53
C THR A 166 16.40 -9.93 17.37
N ASN A 167 16.85 -11.13 16.99
CA ASN A 167 17.37 -11.44 15.68
C ASN A 167 16.36 -12.41 15.02
N ALA A 168 15.38 -11.85 14.33
CA ALA A 168 14.31 -12.63 13.72
C ALA A 168 14.82 -13.63 12.68
N ARG A 169 15.93 -13.31 11.99
CA ARG A 169 16.54 -14.20 10.98
C ARG A 169 17.08 -15.48 11.60
N GLU A 170 17.68 -15.41 12.78
CA GLU A 170 18.15 -16.57 13.52
C GLU A 170 17.10 -17.16 14.47
N GLY A 171 15.95 -16.49 14.63
CA GLY A 171 14.86 -16.91 15.51
C GLY A 171 15.24 -16.83 16.99
N ARG A 172 15.91 -15.74 17.42
CA ARG A 172 16.39 -15.54 18.79
C ARG A 172 15.79 -14.29 19.41
N ALA A 173 15.52 -14.33 20.71
CA ALA A 173 15.01 -13.20 21.49
C ALA A 173 15.57 -13.17 22.91
N ALA A 174 15.78 -11.96 23.44
CA ALA A 174 16.18 -11.74 24.84
C ALA A 174 15.61 -10.42 25.38
N LEU A 175 15.59 -10.24 26.71
CA LEU A 175 15.14 -9.01 27.36
C LEU A 175 16.20 -7.91 27.36
N ASP A 176 17.43 -8.22 27.02
CA ASP A 176 18.52 -7.28 26.82
C ASP A 176 19.23 -7.52 25.49
N ALA A 177 19.79 -6.48 24.89
CA ALA A 177 20.36 -6.51 23.55
C ALA A 177 21.62 -7.40 23.47
N GLU A 178 22.41 -7.47 24.53
CA GLU A 178 23.68 -8.20 24.54
C GLU A 178 23.47 -9.71 24.57
N SER A 179 22.38 -10.16 25.22
CA SER A 179 22.06 -11.58 25.43
C SER A 179 21.38 -12.25 24.22
N VAL A 180 20.96 -11.49 23.21
CA VAL A 180 20.25 -12.07 22.03
C VAL A 180 21.09 -13.12 21.32
N GLY A 181 22.41 -12.90 21.19
CA GLY A 181 23.34 -13.84 20.55
C GLY A 181 23.47 -15.19 21.27
N GLU A 182 23.23 -15.22 22.58
CA GLU A 182 23.30 -16.42 23.42
C GLU A 182 21.94 -17.11 23.57
N SER A 183 20.84 -16.44 23.23
CA SER A 183 19.49 -17.01 23.31
C SER A 183 19.29 -18.16 22.32
N PRO A 184 18.68 -19.28 22.75
CA PRO A 184 18.46 -20.43 21.85
C PRO A 184 17.28 -20.24 20.89
N ASP A 185 16.27 -19.44 21.26
CA ASP A 185 14.97 -19.39 20.58
C ASP A 185 14.19 -18.09 20.86
N LEU A 186 12.92 -18.06 20.44
CA LEU A 186 11.95 -16.96 20.68
C LEU A 186 11.10 -17.15 21.95
N LYS A 187 11.42 -18.12 22.81
CA LYS A 187 10.59 -18.45 23.98
C LYS A 187 10.30 -17.21 24.85
N VAL A 188 11.30 -16.35 25.06
CA VAL A 188 11.16 -15.12 25.84
C VAL A 188 10.10 -14.19 25.24
N LEU A 189 10.01 -14.10 23.91
CA LEU A 189 8.96 -13.32 23.24
C LEU A 189 7.58 -13.94 23.44
N PHE A 190 7.46 -15.27 23.35
CA PHE A 190 6.18 -15.96 23.59
C PHE A 190 5.71 -15.82 25.06
N ASP A 191 6.62 -15.99 26.02
CA ASP A 191 6.31 -15.85 27.45
C ASP A 191 5.85 -14.41 27.75
N LEU A 192 6.51 -13.40 27.18
CA LEU A 192 6.16 -11.98 27.33
C LEU A 192 4.78 -11.66 26.70
N LEU A 193 4.49 -12.24 25.53
CA LEU A 193 3.17 -12.14 24.90
C LEU A 193 2.05 -12.64 25.81
N VAL A 194 2.24 -13.84 26.39
CA VAL A 194 1.25 -14.44 27.28
C VAL A 194 1.06 -13.62 28.56
N GLU A 195 2.13 -13.05 29.09
CA GLU A 195 2.10 -12.25 30.33
C GLU A 195 1.42 -10.89 30.13
N ARG A 196 1.72 -10.20 29.02
CA ARG A 196 1.38 -8.78 28.83
C ARG A 196 0.14 -8.54 28.00
N ILE A 197 -0.16 -9.41 27.03
CA ILE A 197 -1.36 -9.26 26.24
C ILE A 197 -2.55 -9.89 26.98
N PRO A 198 -3.63 -9.15 27.23
CA PRO A 198 -4.78 -9.67 27.94
C PRO A 198 -5.48 -10.77 27.14
N ALA A 199 -6.05 -11.71 27.85
CA ALA A 199 -6.94 -12.70 27.26
C ALA A 199 -8.25 -12.03 26.78
N PRO A 200 -8.86 -12.50 25.68
CA PRO A 200 -10.14 -11.98 25.22
C PRO A 200 -11.20 -11.97 26.31
N THR A 201 -11.87 -10.84 26.49
CA THR A 201 -12.93 -10.68 27.49
C THR A 201 -14.31 -10.86 26.84
N TYR A 202 -15.25 -11.41 27.56
CA TYR A 202 -16.62 -11.61 27.10
C TYR A 202 -17.62 -11.56 28.29
N GLU A 203 -18.89 -11.34 27.97
CA GLU A 203 -19.99 -11.38 28.94
C GLU A 203 -20.60 -12.78 28.97
N GLU A 204 -20.68 -13.38 30.17
CA GLU A 204 -21.26 -14.69 30.35
C GLU A 204 -22.76 -14.65 30.09
N GLY A 205 -23.26 -15.62 29.30
CA GLY A 205 -24.68 -15.71 28.94
C GLY A 205 -25.13 -14.68 27.89
N HIS A 206 -24.23 -13.81 27.40
CA HIS A 206 -24.55 -12.88 26.31
C HIS A 206 -24.82 -13.65 25.00
N PRO A 207 -25.85 -13.25 24.21
CA PRO A 207 -26.12 -13.82 22.89
C PRO A 207 -24.91 -13.75 21.94
N PHE A 208 -24.90 -14.56 20.88
CA PHE A 208 -23.84 -14.58 19.89
C PHE A 208 -23.69 -13.22 19.19
N GLN A 209 -22.47 -12.75 19.08
CA GLN A 209 -22.07 -11.56 18.33
C GLN A 209 -20.70 -11.76 17.70
N ALA A 210 -20.58 -11.48 16.39
CA ALA A 210 -19.31 -11.47 15.67
C ALA A 210 -19.30 -10.34 14.64
N LEU A 211 -18.21 -9.56 14.60
CA LEU A 211 -18.02 -8.47 13.64
C LEU A 211 -17.28 -9.00 12.41
N VAL A 212 -17.78 -8.68 11.22
CA VAL A 212 -17.12 -8.98 9.95
C VAL A 212 -16.02 -7.93 9.72
N THR A 213 -14.79 -8.37 9.76
CA THR A 213 -13.61 -7.50 9.67
C THR A 213 -12.89 -7.61 8.34
N ASN A 214 -12.96 -8.77 7.69
CA ASN A 214 -12.35 -8.98 6.37
C ASN A 214 -13.19 -9.96 5.54
N LEU A 215 -12.96 -9.96 4.22
CA LEU A 215 -13.59 -10.87 3.28
C LEU A 215 -12.53 -11.63 2.49
N ASP A 216 -12.84 -12.87 2.17
CA ASP A 216 -12.04 -13.71 1.32
C ASP A 216 -12.95 -14.50 0.36
N ALA A 217 -12.37 -15.21 -0.58
CA ALA A 217 -13.11 -16.03 -1.52
C ALA A 217 -12.51 -17.42 -1.64
N SER A 218 -13.40 -18.43 -1.60
CA SER A 218 -13.02 -19.80 -1.87
C SER A 218 -13.66 -20.26 -3.18
N PRO A 219 -12.91 -20.97 -4.05
CA PRO A 219 -13.48 -21.55 -5.28
C PRO A 219 -14.62 -22.54 -5.02
N TYR A 220 -14.68 -23.10 -3.81
CA TYR A 220 -15.62 -24.17 -3.46
C TYR A 220 -16.87 -23.67 -2.73
N VAL A 221 -16.69 -22.71 -1.81
CA VAL A 221 -17.78 -22.22 -0.95
C VAL A 221 -18.17 -20.77 -1.21
N GLY A 222 -17.52 -20.13 -2.14
CA GLY A 222 -17.78 -18.74 -2.50
C GLY A 222 -17.18 -17.74 -1.52
N ARG A 223 -17.95 -16.69 -1.18
CA ARG A 223 -17.51 -15.64 -0.25
C ARG A 223 -17.37 -16.16 1.16
N LEU A 224 -16.25 -15.85 1.78
CA LEU A 224 -15.92 -16.11 3.17
C LEU A 224 -15.84 -14.80 3.94
N ALA A 225 -16.58 -14.68 5.04
CA ALA A 225 -16.45 -13.56 5.96
C ALA A 225 -15.56 -13.96 7.13
N LEU A 226 -14.48 -13.20 7.34
CA LEU A 226 -13.63 -13.34 8.52
C LEU A 226 -14.20 -12.46 9.63
N CYS A 227 -14.48 -13.08 10.77
CA CYS A 227 -15.14 -12.46 11.90
C CYS A 227 -14.39 -12.77 13.19
N ARG A 228 -14.36 -11.79 14.12
CA ARG A 228 -14.00 -12.06 15.50
C ARG A 228 -15.28 -12.21 16.32
N ILE A 229 -15.40 -13.30 17.05
CA ILE A 229 -16.50 -13.50 18.01
C ILE A 229 -16.27 -12.63 19.23
N ARG A 230 -17.23 -11.73 19.50
CA ARG A 230 -17.18 -10.89 20.70
C ARG A 230 -17.81 -11.59 21.90
N ASN A 231 -18.99 -12.14 21.71
CA ASN A 231 -19.76 -12.82 22.74
C ASN A 231 -20.45 -14.08 22.18
N GLY A 232 -20.87 -14.96 23.08
CA GLY A 232 -21.63 -16.16 22.74
C GLY A 232 -20.84 -17.22 21.98
N ARG A 233 -21.55 -18.17 21.37
CA ARG A 233 -20.97 -19.28 20.59
C ARG A 233 -21.77 -19.51 19.33
N VAL A 234 -21.11 -20.07 18.31
CA VAL A 234 -21.74 -20.43 17.04
C VAL A 234 -21.18 -21.73 16.51
N LYS A 235 -22.02 -22.52 15.82
CA LYS A 235 -21.69 -23.82 15.21
C LYS A 235 -21.97 -23.77 13.70
N LYS A 236 -21.31 -24.67 12.98
CA LYS A 236 -21.65 -24.95 11.58
C LYS A 236 -23.11 -25.35 11.45
N GLY A 237 -23.83 -24.69 10.54
CA GLY A 237 -25.24 -24.93 10.29
C GLY A 237 -26.22 -24.14 11.14
N ASP A 238 -25.75 -23.36 12.10
CA ASP A 238 -26.61 -22.47 12.90
C ASP A 238 -27.27 -21.40 12.03
N SER A 239 -28.48 -20.99 12.48
CA SER A 239 -29.15 -19.80 11.93
C SER A 239 -28.78 -18.61 12.76
N VAL A 240 -28.27 -17.53 12.11
CA VAL A 240 -27.85 -16.29 12.75
C VAL A 240 -28.59 -15.12 12.14
N ALA A 241 -28.64 -14.01 12.84
CA ALA A 241 -29.09 -12.72 12.32
C ALA A 241 -27.92 -12.02 11.64
N TRP A 242 -28.07 -11.71 10.37
CA TRP A 242 -27.15 -10.86 9.62
C TRP A 242 -27.65 -9.41 9.71
N CYS A 243 -26.95 -8.61 10.53
CA CYS A 243 -27.22 -7.20 10.75
C CYS A 243 -26.34 -6.39 9.79
N ARG A 244 -26.95 -5.76 8.80
CA ARG A 244 -26.27 -4.92 7.80
C ARG A 244 -25.99 -3.52 8.35
N HIS A 245 -25.02 -2.85 7.76
CA HIS A 245 -24.67 -1.44 8.07
C HIS A 245 -25.82 -0.45 7.79
N ASP A 246 -26.79 -0.78 6.92
CA ASP A 246 -27.99 0.02 6.64
C ASP A 246 -29.10 -0.20 7.68
N GLY A 247 -28.86 -1.01 8.72
CA GLY A 247 -29.81 -1.33 9.77
C GLY A 247 -30.78 -2.46 9.43
N THR A 248 -30.71 -3.07 8.25
CA THR A 248 -31.55 -4.22 7.90
C THR A 248 -31.01 -5.50 8.57
N ILE A 249 -31.92 -6.33 9.06
CA ILE A 249 -31.59 -7.60 9.72
C ILE A 249 -32.26 -8.74 8.95
N GLN A 250 -31.48 -9.75 8.59
CA GLN A 250 -31.95 -10.93 7.88
C GLN A 250 -31.51 -12.21 8.61
N ARG A 251 -32.39 -13.19 8.72
CA ARG A 251 -32.04 -14.49 9.24
C ARG A 251 -31.37 -15.32 8.15
N VAL A 252 -30.16 -15.80 8.40
CA VAL A 252 -29.34 -16.57 7.46
C VAL A 252 -28.78 -17.80 8.11
N ARG A 253 -28.44 -18.82 7.32
CA ARG A 253 -27.80 -20.05 7.81
C ARG A 253 -26.35 -20.11 7.40
N LEU A 254 -25.46 -20.36 8.34
CA LEU A 254 -24.03 -20.58 8.08
C LEU A 254 -23.84 -21.95 7.44
N SER A 255 -23.39 -22.00 6.19
CA SER A 255 -23.13 -23.28 5.51
C SER A 255 -21.82 -23.91 5.98
N GLU A 256 -20.81 -23.07 6.22
CA GLU A 256 -19.48 -23.48 6.69
C GLU A 256 -18.99 -22.57 7.82
N LEU A 257 -18.20 -23.17 8.72
CA LEU A 257 -17.54 -22.50 9.83
C LEU A 257 -16.12 -23.04 9.98
N TYR A 258 -15.14 -22.18 9.81
CA TYR A 258 -13.71 -22.51 9.90
C TYR A 258 -13.03 -21.72 11.00
N VAL A 259 -11.98 -22.32 11.58
CA VAL A 259 -10.99 -21.67 12.43
C VAL A 259 -9.61 -21.74 11.76
N THR A 260 -8.66 -20.93 12.19
CA THR A 260 -7.29 -20.95 11.65
C THR A 260 -6.41 -21.83 12.52
N GLU A 261 -5.73 -22.81 11.92
CA GLU A 261 -4.64 -23.58 12.52
C GLU A 261 -3.38 -23.38 11.67
N ALA A 262 -2.34 -22.83 12.23
CA ALA A 262 -1.16 -22.38 11.51
C ALA A 262 -1.55 -21.44 10.35
N LEU A 263 -1.38 -21.86 9.11
CA LEU A 263 -1.75 -21.11 7.90
C LEU A 263 -3.03 -21.64 7.25
N ASP A 264 -3.54 -22.77 7.71
CA ASP A 264 -4.67 -23.44 7.09
C ASP A 264 -5.99 -23.12 7.81
N ARG A 265 -7.08 -23.16 7.05
CA ARG A 265 -8.44 -23.12 7.57
C ARG A 265 -8.94 -24.53 7.76
N VAL A 266 -9.28 -24.85 8.98
CA VAL A 266 -9.84 -26.15 9.35
C VAL A 266 -11.29 -25.99 9.81
N ASP A 267 -12.07 -27.05 9.69
CA ASP A 267 -13.45 -27.05 10.22
C ASP A 267 -13.42 -26.71 11.72
N ALA A 268 -14.34 -25.87 12.17
CA ALA A 268 -14.48 -25.55 13.58
C ALA A 268 -14.82 -26.83 14.40
N PRO A 269 -14.39 -26.89 15.67
CA PRO A 269 -14.72 -28.01 16.55
C PRO A 269 -16.23 -28.27 16.64
N PRO A 270 -16.67 -29.51 16.93
CA PRO A 270 -18.10 -29.85 17.05
C PRO A 270 -18.87 -29.04 18.11
N GLU A 271 -18.17 -28.58 19.15
CA GLU A 271 -18.70 -27.67 20.16
C GLU A 271 -18.89 -26.23 19.66
N GLY A 272 -18.38 -25.94 18.48
CA GLY A 272 -18.41 -24.61 17.85
C GLY A 272 -17.31 -23.70 18.31
N ALA A 273 -17.27 -22.49 17.70
CA ALA A 273 -16.36 -21.41 18.04
C ALA A 273 -16.97 -20.49 19.12
N GLY A 274 -16.14 -19.93 19.97
CA GLY A 274 -16.54 -19.10 21.10
C GLY A 274 -15.89 -17.73 21.15
N PRO A 275 -16.11 -16.96 22.24
CA PRO A 275 -15.61 -15.60 22.37
C PRO A 275 -14.09 -15.51 22.15
N GLY A 276 -13.65 -14.51 21.39
CA GLY A 276 -12.25 -14.30 21.05
C GLY A 276 -11.77 -15.08 19.81
N ASP A 277 -12.46 -16.15 19.41
CA ASP A 277 -12.07 -16.90 18.22
C ASP A 277 -12.21 -16.04 16.95
N ILE A 278 -11.23 -16.17 16.06
CA ILE A 278 -11.27 -15.61 14.70
C ILE A 278 -11.75 -16.71 13.78
N ILE A 279 -12.92 -16.52 13.20
CA ILE A 279 -13.61 -17.49 12.37
C ILE A 279 -13.74 -17.03 10.92
N ALA A 280 -13.83 -17.98 10.00
CA ALA A 280 -14.27 -17.72 8.64
C ALA A 280 -15.60 -18.45 8.39
N VAL A 281 -16.61 -17.71 7.94
CA VAL A 281 -17.97 -18.24 7.70
C VAL A 281 -18.37 -18.10 6.25
N ALA A 282 -19.12 -19.10 5.75
CA ALA A 282 -19.75 -19.07 4.42
C ALA A 282 -21.27 -19.21 4.52
N GLY A 283 -21.96 -18.93 3.41
CA GLY A 283 -23.42 -19.02 3.29
C GLY A 283 -24.13 -17.70 3.10
N ILE A 284 -23.40 -16.58 3.09
CA ILE A 284 -23.95 -15.23 2.94
C ILE A 284 -23.25 -14.51 1.78
N PRO A 285 -23.76 -14.65 0.53
CA PRO A 285 -23.06 -14.15 -0.67
C PRO A 285 -22.85 -12.63 -0.71
N GLU A 286 -23.75 -11.88 -0.06
CA GLU A 286 -23.74 -10.41 -0.09
C GLU A 286 -23.17 -9.77 1.19
N ILE A 287 -22.61 -10.57 2.11
CA ILE A 287 -22.03 -10.06 3.36
C ILE A 287 -20.92 -9.03 3.06
N MET A 288 -20.90 -7.98 3.86
CA MET A 288 -19.95 -6.89 3.72
C MET A 288 -19.10 -6.73 4.98
N ILE A 289 -17.95 -6.09 4.83
CA ILE A 289 -17.11 -5.69 5.96
C ILE A 289 -17.86 -4.64 6.80
N GLY A 290 -17.83 -4.79 8.13
CA GLY A 290 -18.57 -3.95 9.07
C GLY A 290 -19.97 -4.48 9.41
N ASP A 291 -20.47 -5.49 8.70
CA ASP A 291 -21.70 -6.18 9.10
C ASP A 291 -21.48 -6.97 10.39
N THR A 292 -22.55 -7.19 11.16
CA THR A 292 -22.54 -8.03 12.36
C THR A 292 -23.31 -9.32 12.12
N LEU A 293 -22.74 -10.45 12.53
CA LEU A 293 -23.46 -11.69 12.72
C LEU A 293 -23.83 -11.81 14.19
N ALA A 294 -25.12 -11.93 14.46
CA ALA A 294 -25.66 -11.93 15.82
C ALA A 294 -26.57 -13.14 16.06
N ASP A 295 -27.01 -13.31 17.29
CA ASP A 295 -28.05 -14.29 17.65
C ASP A 295 -29.31 -14.05 16.83
N ALA A 296 -29.94 -15.14 16.37
CA ALA A 296 -31.11 -15.06 15.50
C ALA A 296 -32.39 -14.58 16.20
N ASP A 297 -32.49 -14.79 17.51
CA ASP A 297 -33.67 -14.47 18.31
C ASP A 297 -33.49 -13.16 19.12
N ASP A 298 -32.25 -12.78 19.44
CA ASP A 298 -31.87 -11.51 20.08
C ASP A 298 -30.71 -10.82 19.34
N PRO A 299 -30.96 -10.26 18.15
CA PRO A 299 -29.91 -9.66 17.34
C PRO A 299 -29.42 -8.33 17.92
N GLN A 300 -28.16 -8.29 18.32
CA GLN A 300 -27.49 -7.11 18.86
C GLN A 300 -26.32 -6.72 17.95
N PRO A 301 -26.46 -5.69 17.06
CA PRO A 301 -25.40 -5.26 16.16
C PRO A 301 -24.27 -4.60 16.91
N LEU A 302 -23.03 -4.87 16.48
CA LEU A 302 -21.82 -4.21 16.97
C LEU A 302 -21.61 -2.87 16.25
N PRO A 303 -20.84 -1.92 16.85
CA PRO A 303 -20.49 -0.67 16.20
C PRO A 303 -19.82 -0.89 14.84
N VAL A 304 -20.18 -0.09 13.86
CA VAL A 304 -19.59 -0.13 12.51
C VAL A 304 -18.13 0.29 12.57
N ILE A 305 -17.28 -0.40 11.82
CA ILE A 305 -15.86 -0.04 11.70
C ILE A 305 -15.77 1.31 10.96
N THR A 306 -15.16 2.31 11.61
CA THR A 306 -14.85 3.60 10.97
C THR A 306 -13.48 3.53 10.32
N ILE A 307 -13.41 3.92 9.05
CA ILE A 307 -12.17 3.94 8.28
C ILE A 307 -11.93 5.38 7.82
N ASP A 308 -10.68 5.86 7.92
CA ASP A 308 -10.32 7.20 7.45
C ASP A 308 -10.64 7.36 5.96
N GLU A 309 -11.01 8.57 5.57
CA GLU A 309 -11.40 8.86 4.19
C GLU A 309 -10.22 8.83 3.22
N PRO A 310 -10.49 8.53 1.92
CA PRO A 310 -9.48 8.64 0.87
C PRO A 310 -8.93 10.06 0.75
N SER A 311 -7.62 10.17 0.43
CA SER A 311 -6.93 11.46 0.21
C SER A 311 -6.54 11.70 -1.25
N LEU A 312 -6.47 10.66 -2.06
CA LEU A 312 -6.11 10.70 -3.48
C LEU A 312 -7.18 10.05 -4.35
N GLY A 313 -7.35 10.55 -5.57
CA GLY A 313 -8.20 9.97 -6.59
C GLY A 313 -7.50 9.93 -7.94
N MET A 314 -7.81 8.93 -8.76
CA MET A 314 -7.39 8.88 -10.16
C MET A 314 -8.51 8.35 -11.04
N THR A 315 -8.49 8.74 -12.32
CA THR A 315 -9.47 8.25 -13.27
C THR A 315 -9.03 6.94 -13.90
N LEU A 316 -9.92 5.94 -13.92
CA LEU A 316 -9.77 4.70 -14.65
C LEU A 316 -10.82 4.64 -15.78
N GLY A 317 -10.39 4.38 -16.99
CA GLY A 317 -11.29 4.34 -18.15
C GLY A 317 -10.92 3.29 -19.16
N VAL A 318 -11.78 3.15 -20.15
CA VAL A 318 -11.55 2.27 -21.30
C VAL A 318 -10.34 2.77 -22.09
N ASN A 319 -9.51 1.84 -22.58
CA ASN A 319 -8.43 2.17 -23.49
C ASN A 319 -9.00 2.55 -24.86
N THR A 320 -8.85 3.82 -25.24
CA THR A 320 -9.32 4.38 -26.51
C THR A 320 -8.18 4.68 -27.48
N SER A 321 -7.00 4.07 -27.28
CA SER A 321 -5.86 4.28 -28.18
C SER A 321 -6.09 3.60 -29.55
N PRO A 322 -5.42 4.06 -30.62
CA PRO A 322 -5.53 3.43 -31.95
C PRO A 322 -5.05 1.98 -32.02
N ILE A 323 -4.30 1.53 -31.00
CA ILE A 323 -3.77 0.16 -30.91
C ILE A 323 -4.40 -0.66 -29.76
N ALA A 324 -5.51 -0.17 -29.19
CA ALA A 324 -6.26 -0.88 -28.18
C ALA A 324 -6.73 -2.26 -28.66
N GLY A 325 -6.73 -3.25 -27.77
CA GLY A 325 -7.19 -4.62 -28.05
C GLY A 325 -6.15 -5.53 -28.68
N ARG A 326 -4.91 -5.08 -28.82
CA ARG A 326 -3.83 -5.93 -29.33
C ARG A 326 -3.25 -6.86 -28.26
N ASP A 327 -3.18 -6.40 -27.04
CA ASP A 327 -2.51 -7.10 -25.92
C ASP A 327 -3.51 -7.74 -24.96
N GLY A 328 -4.59 -7.03 -24.61
CA GLY A 328 -5.58 -7.46 -23.63
C GLY A 328 -6.89 -7.94 -24.24
N LYS A 329 -7.63 -8.75 -23.49
CA LYS A 329 -8.95 -9.28 -23.90
C LYS A 329 -10.11 -8.58 -23.19
N LYS A 330 -9.85 -7.86 -22.10
CA LYS A 330 -10.84 -7.21 -21.24
C LYS A 330 -10.79 -5.69 -21.42
N LEU A 331 -11.54 -5.16 -22.41
CA LEU A 331 -11.48 -3.75 -22.80
C LEU A 331 -12.78 -2.97 -22.59
N THR A 332 -13.90 -3.66 -22.30
CA THR A 332 -15.19 -2.98 -22.29
C THR A 332 -15.46 -2.29 -20.97
N ALA A 333 -16.18 -1.15 -21.01
CA ALA A 333 -16.61 -0.41 -19.83
C ALA A 333 -17.34 -1.31 -18.81
N ARG A 334 -18.17 -2.24 -19.29
CA ARG A 334 -18.89 -3.18 -18.43
C ARG A 334 -17.95 -4.09 -17.63
N LEU A 335 -16.89 -4.62 -18.26
CA LEU A 335 -15.93 -5.50 -17.59
C LEU A 335 -15.11 -4.73 -16.55
N ILE A 336 -14.67 -3.52 -16.89
CA ILE A 336 -13.93 -2.65 -15.95
C ILE A 336 -14.83 -2.31 -14.75
N LYS A 337 -16.08 -1.87 -14.99
CA LYS A 337 -17.02 -1.56 -13.92
C LYS A 337 -17.29 -2.77 -13.02
N SER A 338 -17.56 -3.93 -13.61
CA SER A 338 -17.79 -5.17 -12.85
C SER A 338 -16.59 -5.55 -11.99
N ARG A 339 -15.36 -5.32 -12.48
CA ARG A 339 -14.13 -5.58 -11.71
C ARG A 339 -13.96 -4.59 -10.56
N LEU A 340 -14.24 -3.30 -10.81
CA LEU A 340 -14.23 -2.27 -9.76
C LEU A 340 -15.29 -2.53 -8.69
N ASP A 341 -16.50 -2.96 -9.09
CA ASP A 341 -17.55 -3.34 -8.15
C ASP A 341 -17.14 -4.56 -7.30
N ALA A 342 -16.45 -5.52 -7.91
CA ALA A 342 -15.90 -6.67 -7.17
C ALA A 342 -14.81 -6.25 -6.17
N GLU A 343 -13.99 -5.25 -6.51
CA GLU A 343 -12.98 -4.69 -5.60
C GLU A 343 -13.61 -4.05 -4.37
N LEU A 344 -14.69 -3.28 -4.55
CA LEU A 344 -15.41 -2.61 -3.46
C LEU A 344 -15.98 -3.57 -2.40
N ILE A 345 -16.16 -4.84 -2.76
CA ILE A 345 -16.65 -5.86 -1.82
C ILE A 345 -15.62 -6.14 -0.73
N GLY A 346 -14.36 -6.33 -1.13
CA GLY A 346 -13.27 -6.69 -0.21
C GLY A 346 -12.45 -5.48 0.28
N ASN A 347 -12.52 -4.35 -0.40
CA ASN A 347 -11.68 -3.18 -0.14
C ASN A 347 -12.52 -1.95 0.19
N VAL A 348 -12.79 -1.75 1.47
CA VAL A 348 -13.58 -0.60 1.97
C VAL A 348 -12.80 0.72 2.00
N SER A 349 -11.48 0.66 1.78
CA SER A 349 -10.61 1.86 1.73
C SER A 349 -10.66 2.56 0.36
N ILE A 350 -11.33 1.97 -0.62
CA ILE A 350 -11.47 2.51 -1.97
C ILE A 350 -12.92 2.98 -2.18
N ARG A 351 -13.08 4.10 -2.89
CA ARG A 351 -14.37 4.58 -3.39
C ARG A 351 -14.32 4.65 -4.91
N VAL A 352 -15.41 4.30 -5.57
CA VAL A 352 -15.55 4.39 -7.04
C VAL A 352 -16.72 5.31 -7.36
N LEU A 353 -16.42 6.45 -7.96
CA LEU A 353 -17.39 7.47 -8.34
C LEU A 353 -17.56 7.47 -9.87
N THR A 354 -18.77 7.82 -10.32
CA THR A 354 -19.03 8.08 -11.73
C THR A 354 -18.48 9.44 -12.12
N THR A 355 -17.99 9.56 -13.37
CA THR A 355 -17.56 10.83 -13.95
C THR A 355 -18.58 11.29 -15.01
N ASP A 356 -18.37 12.46 -15.60
CA ASP A 356 -19.18 12.96 -16.73
C ASP A 356 -19.08 12.06 -17.96
N ARG A 357 -18.10 11.17 -18.00
CA ARG A 357 -17.90 10.20 -19.08
C ARG A 357 -18.37 8.81 -18.64
N PRO A 358 -19.25 8.16 -19.40
CA PRO A 358 -19.85 6.87 -19.04
C PRO A 358 -18.86 5.69 -19.08
N ASP A 359 -17.68 5.88 -19.69
CA ASP A 359 -16.61 4.92 -19.88
C ASP A 359 -15.41 5.13 -18.95
N THR A 360 -15.56 6.03 -17.96
CA THR A 360 -14.50 6.44 -17.04
C THR A 360 -15.05 6.59 -15.63
N TRP A 361 -14.30 6.12 -14.65
CA TRP A 361 -14.62 6.21 -13.20
C TRP A 361 -13.49 6.91 -12.48
N GLU A 362 -13.84 7.65 -11.44
CA GLU A 362 -12.88 8.14 -10.47
C GLU A 362 -12.75 7.10 -9.36
N VAL A 363 -11.54 6.58 -9.17
CA VAL A 363 -11.20 5.65 -8.10
C VAL A 363 -10.40 6.41 -7.06
N GLN A 364 -10.92 6.48 -5.85
CA GLN A 364 -10.32 7.17 -4.73
C GLN A 364 -9.73 6.18 -3.73
N GLY A 365 -8.55 6.49 -3.19
CA GLY A 365 -7.83 5.68 -2.21
C GLY A 365 -6.98 6.55 -1.29
N ARG A 366 -6.31 5.93 -0.31
CA ARG A 366 -5.49 6.66 0.66
C ARG A 366 -4.16 7.14 0.10
N GLY A 367 -3.57 6.38 -0.85
CA GLY A 367 -2.28 6.72 -1.42
C GLY A 367 -2.12 6.22 -2.85
N GLU A 368 -1.06 6.68 -3.51
CA GLU A 368 -0.77 6.35 -4.91
C GLU A 368 -0.38 4.88 -5.10
N LEU A 369 0.31 4.28 -4.11
CA LEU A 369 0.74 2.89 -4.18
C LEU A 369 -0.46 1.93 -4.17
N ALA A 370 -1.46 2.15 -3.32
CA ALA A 370 -2.68 1.33 -3.28
C ALA A 370 -3.43 1.37 -4.60
N LEU A 371 -3.54 2.56 -5.21
CA LEU A 371 -4.19 2.74 -6.50
C LEU A 371 -3.36 2.12 -7.64
N ALA A 372 -2.04 2.24 -7.63
CA ALA A 372 -1.15 1.62 -8.61
C ALA A 372 -1.18 0.08 -8.52
N ILE A 373 -1.27 -0.49 -7.32
CA ILE A 373 -1.41 -1.93 -7.10
C ILE A 373 -2.74 -2.44 -7.68
N LEU A 374 -3.85 -1.74 -7.47
CA LEU A 374 -5.13 -2.10 -8.09
C LEU A 374 -5.01 -2.16 -9.61
N VAL A 375 -4.41 -1.16 -10.23
CA VAL A 375 -4.19 -1.12 -11.69
C VAL A 375 -3.29 -2.28 -12.14
N GLU A 376 -2.23 -2.59 -11.39
CA GLU A 376 -1.30 -3.68 -11.70
C GLU A 376 -1.99 -5.05 -11.59
N ILE A 377 -2.85 -5.27 -10.60
CA ILE A 377 -3.67 -6.48 -10.47
C ILE A 377 -4.58 -6.61 -11.69
N MET A 378 -5.31 -5.55 -12.06
CA MET A 378 -6.18 -5.55 -13.24
C MET A 378 -5.38 -5.84 -14.52
N ARG A 379 -4.18 -5.28 -14.67
CA ARG A 379 -3.27 -5.55 -15.78
C ARG A 379 -2.95 -7.04 -15.89
N ARG A 380 -2.58 -7.68 -14.78
CA ARG A 380 -2.27 -9.13 -14.72
C ARG A 380 -3.50 -10.01 -14.97
N GLU A 381 -4.69 -9.52 -14.64
CA GLU A 381 -5.97 -10.17 -14.97
C GLU A 381 -6.35 -10.08 -16.46
N GLY A 382 -5.57 -9.37 -17.29
CA GLY A 382 -5.75 -9.23 -18.72
C GLY A 382 -6.60 -8.03 -19.17
N PHE A 383 -6.77 -7.04 -18.30
CA PHE A 383 -7.43 -5.78 -18.64
C PHE A 383 -6.51 -4.84 -19.43
N GLU A 384 -7.09 -4.12 -20.40
CA GLU A 384 -6.52 -2.90 -20.96
C GLU A 384 -7.34 -1.71 -20.48
N LEU A 385 -6.65 -0.70 -19.92
CA LEU A 385 -7.30 0.48 -19.37
C LEU A 385 -6.45 1.73 -19.55
N THR A 386 -7.07 2.87 -19.40
CA THR A 386 -6.42 4.18 -19.36
C THR A 386 -6.49 4.71 -17.94
N VAL A 387 -5.37 5.20 -17.44
CA VAL A 387 -5.22 5.75 -16.08
C VAL A 387 -4.83 7.21 -16.18
N GLY A 388 -5.61 8.08 -15.54
CA GLY A 388 -5.29 9.51 -15.43
C GLY A 388 -4.31 9.80 -14.30
N LYS A 389 -3.79 11.03 -14.27
CA LYS A 389 -2.90 11.50 -13.21
C LYS A 389 -3.59 11.43 -11.85
N PRO A 390 -2.94 10.90 -10.81
CA PRO A 390 -3.43 11.01 -9.45
C PRO A 390 -3.63 12.47 -9.03
N GLN A 391 -4.75 12.76 -8.38
CA GLN A 391 -5.11 14.09 -7.89
C GLN A 391 -5.49 14.00 -6.41
N VAL A 392 -5.16 15.03 -5.64
CA VAL A 392 -5.55 15.11 -4.22
C VAL A 392 -7.02 15.44 -4.09
N ILE A 393 -7.67 14.84 -3.11
CA ILE A 393 -9.06 15.13 -2.75
C ILE A 393 -9.05 16.33 -1.82
N THR A 394 -9.58 17.45 -2.29
CA THR A 394 -9.68 18.67 -1.50
C THR A 394 -10.99 18.72 -0.73
N LYS A 395 -10.99 19.43 0.41
CA LYS A 395 -12.18 19.64 1.25
C LYS A 395 -12.46 21.13 1.43
N GLU A 396 -13.71 21.50 1.49
CA GLU A 396 -14.13 22.85 1.87
C GLU A 396 -14.36 22.90 3.39
N ILE A 397 -13.51 23.61 4.12
CA ILE A 397 -13.59 23.78 5.58
C ILE A 397 -13.72 25.28 5.87
N GLY A 398 -14.82 25.66 6.52
CA GLY A 398 -15.07 27.08 6.84
C GLY A 398 -15.13 28.00 5.61
N GLY A 399 -15.63 27.51 4.45
CA GLY A 399 -15.73 28.26 3.20
C GLY A 399 -14.39 28.48 2.49
N LYS A 400 -13.33 27.75 2.88
CA LYS A 400 -12.01 27.78 2.23
C LYS A 400 -11.62 26.40 1.76
N LEU A 401 -11.01 26.34 0.59
CA LEU A 401 -10.46 25.10 0.05
C LEU A 401 -9.27 24.64 0.88
N HIS A 402 -9.26 23.38 1.31
CA HIS A 402 -8.18 22.73 2.03
C HIS A 402 -7.66 21.54 1.23
N GLU A 403 -6.36 21.29 1.35
CA GLU A 403 -5.67 20.17 0.74
C GLU A 403 -5.03 19.26 1.80
N PRO A 404 -4.87 17.96 1.51
CA PRO A 404 -4.20 17.04 2.42
C PRO A 404 -2.72 17.34 2.49
N MET A 405 -2.17 17.30 3.71
CA MET A 405 -0.76 17.44 4.02
C MET A 405 -0.19 16.11 4.49
N GLU A 406 1.06 15.86 4.18
CA GLU A 406 1.78 14.68 4.63
C GLU A 406 3.00 15.06 5.44
N ARG A 407 3.21 14.32 6.51
CA ARG A 407 4.46 14.33 7.27
C ARG A 407 5.46 13.46 6.52
N VAL A 408 6.57 14.06 6.16
CA VAL A 408 7.63 13.43 5.36
C VAL A 408 8.90 13.38 6.19
N SER A 409 9.46 12.18 6.38
CA SER A 409 10.79 12.01 6.97
C SER A 409 11.75 11.53 5.90
N VAL A 410 12.88 12.20 5.80
CA VAL A 410 13.98 11.84 4.90
C VAL A 410 15.26 11.62 5.68
N ASP A 411 15.89 10.47 5.45
CA ASP A 411 17.23 10.15 5.94
C ASP A 411 18.21 10.20 4.77
N ILE A 412 19.20 11.07 4.85
CA ILE A 412 20.15 11.33 3.77
C ILE A 412 21.57 11.54 4.29
N PRO A 413 22.61 11.19 3.49
CA PRO A 413 23.95 11.68 3.74
C PRO A 413 24.00 13.21 3.72
N GLU A 414 24.82 13.81 4.58
CA GLU A 414 24.94 15.28 4.73
C GLU A 414 25.23 16.01 3.41
N ASP A 415 25.94 15.37 2.49
CA ASP A 415 26.28 15.92 1.16
C ASP A 415 25.03 16.30 0.34
N TYR A 416 23.89 15.66 0.59
CA TYR A 416 22.64 15.90 -0.14
C TYR A 416 21.66 16.83 0.59
N LEU A 417 22.03 17.34 1.77
CA LEU A 417 21.16 18.20 2.58
C LEU A 417 20.61 19.40 1.79
N GLY A 418 21.50 20.10 1.07
CA GLY A 418 21.15 21.30 0.31
C GLY A 418 20.17 21.02 -0.82
N VAL A 419 20.40 19.97 -1.61
CA VAL A 419 19.56 19.63 -2.76
C VAL A 419 18.18 19.14 -2.30
N VAL A 420 18.10 18.29 -1.28
CA VAL A 420 16.82 17.77 -0.77
C VAL A 420 16.01 18.89 -0.11
N THR A 421 16.63 19.77 0.67
CA THR A 421 15.98 20.96 1.24
C THR A 421 15.39 21.84 0.14
N GLN A 422 16.12 22.08 -0.94
CA GLN A 422 15.63 22.86 -2.08
C GLN A 422 14.43 22.17 -2.76
N LEU A 423 14.52 20.87 -3.02
CA LEU A 423 13.46 20.10 -3.68
C LEU A 423 12.14 20.13 -2.87
N LEU A 424 12.21 19.91 -1.57
CA LEU A 424 11.02 19.93 -0.71
C LEU A 424 10.44 21.35 -0.56
N SER A 425 11.30 22.36 -0.45
CA SER A 425 10.86 23.77 -0.39
C SER A 425 10.15 24.21 -1.67
N MET A 426 10.67 23.83 -2.85
CA MET A 426 10.02 24.10 -4.15
C MET A 426 8.63 23.44 -4.25
N ARG A 427 8.43 22.34 -3.55
CA ARG A 427 7.17 21.59 -3.44
C ARG A 427 6.28 22.08 -2.29
N LYS A 428 6.58 23.28 -1.75
CA LYS A 428 5.84 23.95 -0.67
C LYS A 428 5.86 23.19 0.66
N GLY A 429 6.90 22.38 0.87
CA GLY A 429 7.17 21.75 2.16
C GLY A 429 7.67 22.79 3.18
N SER A 430 7.26 22.58 4.43
CA SER A 430 7.76 23.30 5.62
C SER A 430 8.58 22.34 6.45
N MET A 431 9.85 22.67 6.72
CA MET A 431 10.69 21.85 7.60
C MET A 431 10.24 22.02 9.04
N GLU A 432 10.01 20.91 9.73
CA GLU A 432 9.63 20.89 11.14
C GLU A 432 10.83 20.61 12.06
N SER A 433 11.64 19.62 11.69
CA SER A 433 12.83 19.26 12.44
C SER A 433 14.00 18.83 11.55
N MET A 434 15.21 18.91 12.09
CA MET A 434 16.42 18.38 11.48
C MET A 434 17.34 17.86 12.59
N THR A 435 17.71 16.60 12.51
CA THR A 435 18.60 15.93 13.45
C THR A 435 19.81 15.37 12.74
N ASN A 436 21.00 15.81 13.15
CA ASN A 436 22.26 15.25 12.68
C ASN A 436 22.80 14.27 13.72
N HIS A 437 22.92 13.02 13.35
CA HIS A 437 23.37 11.95 14.25
C HIS A 437 24.91 11.89 14.43
N GLY A 438 25.67 12.78 13.79
CA GLY A 438 27.14 12.75 13.83
C GLY A 438 27.80 11.57 13.12
N THR A 439 27.02 10.79 12.38
CA THR A 439 27.46 9.62 11.61
C THR A 439 27.67 9.92 10.12
N GLY A 440 27.57 11.21 9.73
CA GLY A 440 27.52 11.62 8.32
C GLY A 440 26.13 11.52 7.68
N TRP A 441 25.11 11.21 8.49
CA TRP A 441 23.71 11.14 8.08
C TRP A 441 22.87 12.17 8.82
N CYS A 442 21.87 12.71 8.12
CA CYS A 442 20.94 13.69 8.65
C CYS A 442 19.50 13.22 8.40
N ARG A 443 18.66 13.29 9.44
CA ARG A 443 17.21 13.12 9.36
C ARG A 443 16.54 14.48 9.31
N MET A 444 15.58 14.66 8.40
CA MET A 444 14.74 15.85 8.30
C MET A 444 13.28 15.45 8.29
N ASP A 445 12.47 16.14 9.08
CA ASP A 445 11.01 16.00 9.05
C ASP A 445 10.38 17.24 8.44
N TRP A 446 9.44 17.01 7.55
CA TRP A 446 8.77 18.04 6.77
C TRP A 446 7.26 17.85 6.78
N LEU A 447 6.52 18.94 6.68
CA LEU A 447 5.10 18.93 6.36
C LEU A 447 4.94 19.41 4.91
N VAL A 448 4.44 18.53 4.02
CA VAL A 448 4.39 18.76 2.58
C VAL A 448 2.97 18.51 2.06
N PRO A 449 2.41 19.34 1.16
CA PRO A 449 1.13 19.01 0.53
C PRO A 449 1.25 17.71 -0.28
N SER A 450 0.29 16.78 -0.13
CA SER A 450 0.32 15.45 -0.76
C SER A 450 0.54 15.51 -2.27
N ARG A 451 -0.03 16.53 -2.96
CA ARG A 451 0.22 16.75 -4.41
C ARG A 451 1.67 17.12 -4.71
N GLY A 452 2.43 17.63 -3.75
CA GLY A 452 3.86 17.93 -3.87
C GLY A 452 4.71 16.67 -3.88
N LEU A 453 4.22 15.57 -3.32
CA LEU A 453 4.95 14.30 -3.26
C LEU A 453 4.75 13.45 -4.51
N ILE A 454 3.74 13.74 -5.33
CA ILE A 454 3.54 13.05 -6.61
C ILE A 454 4.78 13.29 -7.50
N GLY A 455 5.47 12.19 -7.85
CA GLY A 455 6.71 12.22 -8.61
C GLY A 455 7.96 12.64 -7.82
N PHE A 456 7.85 12.92 -6.53
CA PHE A 456 9.00 13.31 -5.71
C PHE A 456 9.98 12.16 -5.47
N ARG A 457 9.48 10.95 -5.28
CA ARG A 457 10.31 9.78 -4.96
C ARG A 457 11.38 9.51 -6.03
N THR A 458 11.00 9.57 -7.30
CA THR A 458 11.91 9.34 -8.42
C THR A 458 12.99 10.43 -8.50
N GLU A 459 12.62 11.70 -8.33
CA GLU A 459 13.56 12.82 -8.31
C GLU A 459 14.50 12.76 -7.10
N PHE A 460 13.95 12.50 -5.92
CA PHE A 460 14.71 12.32 -4.68
C PHE A 460 15.77 11.21 -4.78
N LEU A 461 15.39 10.03 -5.26
CA LEU A 461 16.33 8.92 -5.44
C LEU A 461 17.40 9.22 -6.49
N THR A 462 17.06 9.97 -7.53
CA THR A 462 18.02 10.40 -8.55
C THR A 462 19.05 11.36 -7.96
N GLU A 463 18.60 12.39 -7.25
CA GLU A 463 19.46 13.41 -6.66
C GLU A 463 20.32 12.88 -5.50
N THR A 464 19.79 11.92 -4.73
CA THR A 464 20.54 11.24 -3.65
C THR A 464 21.31 10.01 -4.12
N ARG A 465 21.37 9.76 -5.45
CA ARG A 465 22.01 8.57 -6.05
C ARG A 465 21.55 7.24 -5.45
N GLY A 466 20.28 7.17 -5.05
CA GLY A 466 19.67 5.99 -4.45
C GLY A 466 20.06 5.72 -3.00
N THR A 467 20.82 6.61 -2.34
CA THR A 467 21.24 6.42 -0.94
C THR A 467 20.20 6.95 0.04
N GLY A 468 19.41 7.96 -0.33
CA GLY A 468 18.41 8.55 0.56
C GLY A 468 17.22 7.64 0.82
N GLN A 469 16.68 7.71 2.03
CA GLN A 469 15.44 7.05 2.43
C GLN A 469 14.33 8.10 2.55
N LEU A 470 13.14 7.78 2.03
CA LEU A 470 11.99 8.68 1.99
C LEU A 470 10.76 7.95 2.51
N HIS A 471 10.15 8.50 3.56
CA HIS A 471 8.91 8.00 4.15
C HIS A 471 7.92 9.14 4.31
N HIS A 472 6.66 8.89 4.08
CA HIS A 472 5.60 9.87 4.25
C HIS A 472 4.30 9.23 4.72
N VAL A 473 3.46 10.02 5.39
CA VAL A 473 2.15 9.60 5.90
C VAL A 473 1.22 10.81 5.95
N PHE A 474 -0.07 10.60 5.69
CA PHE A 474 -1.09 11.65 5.85
C PHE A 474 -1.07 12.20 7.29
N ASP A 475 -1.09 13.54 7.42
CA ASP A 475 -1.11 14.24 8.70
C ASP A 475 -2.47 14.94 8.93
N SER A 476 -2.82 15.91 8.09
CA SER A 476 -3.96 16.79 8.30
C SER A 476 -4.41 17.49 7.03
N TYR A 477 -5.47 18.30 7.10
CA TYR A 477 -5.93 19.18 6.02
C TYR A 477 -5.55 20.64 6.33
N HIS A 478 -4.83 21.30 5.40
CA HIS A 478 -4.45 22.71 5.50
C HIS A 478 -5.06 23.53 4.36
N PRO A 479 -5.21 24.86 4.53
CA PRO A 479 -5.66 25.73 3.45
C PRO A 479 -4.81 25.58 2.19
N TRP A 480 -5.45 25.59 1.04
CA TRP A 480 -4.81 25.45 -0.27
C TRP A 480 -3.65 26.43 -0.47
N LEU A 481 -2.45 25.90 -0.71
CA LEU A 481 -1.21 26.66 -0.84
C LEU A 481 -0.97 27.28 -2.24
N GLY A 482 -1.97 27.25 -3.13
CA GLY A 482 -1.87 27.78 -4.48
C GLY A 482 -1.23 26.78 -5.47
N GLU A 483 -0.97 27.20 -6.70
CA GLU A 483 -0.44 26.34 -7.75
C GLU A 483 0.93 25.75 -7.42
N LEU A 484 1.14 24.50 -7.84
CA LEU A 484 2.38 23.76 -7.71
C LEU A 484 2.69 23.05 -9.03
N ARG A 485 3.92 23.24 -9.54
CA ARG A 485 4.40 22.53 -10.73
C ARG A 485 5.36 21.42 -10.29
N THR A 486 4.95 20.17 -10.48
CA THR A 486 5.73 19.00 -10.07
C THR A 486 6.70 18.52 -11.16
N ARG A 487 6.44 18.80 -12.44
CA ARG A 487 7.33 18.42 -13.55
C ARG A 487 7.74 19.66 -14.36
N PRO A 488 9.04 20.03 -14.35
CA PRO A 488 9.53 21.18 -15.10
C PRO A 488 9.59 20.91 -16.62
N ASN A 489 9.88 19.67 -17.02
CA ASN A 489 10.14 19.28 -18.40
C ASN A 489 8.88 18.90 -19.17
N GLY A 490 8.85 19.17 -20.50
CA GLY A 490 7.78 18.80 -21.39
C GLY A 490 7.87 17.35 -21.88
N SER A 491 6.89 16.93 -22.68
CA SER A 491 6.87 15.64 -23.35
C SER A 491 7.26 15.74 -24.83
N MET A 492 7.99 14.76 -25.34
CA MET A 492 8.10 14.53 -26.78
C MET A 492 6.94 13.65 -27.24
N VAL A 493 6.08 14.19 -28.10
CA VAL A 493 4.82 13.56 -28.51
C VAL A 493 4.90 13.18 -29.97
N SER A 494 4.57 11.93 -30.31
CA SER A 494 4.55 11.49 -31.71
C SER A 494 3.48 12.24 -32.51
N ASP A 495 3.85 12.73 -33.71
CA ASP A 495 2.96 13.43 -34.64
C ASP A 495 2.31 12.47 -35.66
N ARG A 496 2.66 11.17 -35.63
CA ARG A 496 2.17 10.15 -36.57
C ARG A 496 2.27 8.74 -36.06
N SER A 497 1.68 7.81 -36.81
CA SER A 497 1.71 6.37 -36.53
C SER A 497 2.77 5.67 -37.37
N GLY A 498 3.33 4.56 -36.85
CA GLY A 498 4.30 3.69 -37.49
C GLY A 498 5.39 3.20 -36.56
N PRO A 499 6.30 2.34 -37.04
CA PRO A 499 7.42 1.86 -36.25
C PRO A 499 8.48 2.95 -36.06
N THR A 500 9.06 3.04 -34.88
CA THR A 500 10.20 3.94 -34.58
C THR A 500 11.44 3.48 -35.35
N THR A 501 12.22 4.44 -35.87
CA THR A 501 13.46 4.14 -36.61
C THR A 501 14.69 4.59 -35.81
N GLY A 502 15.78 3.83 -35.93
CA GLY A 502 17.05 4.22 -35.30
C GLY A 502 17.53 5.60 -35.74
N TYR A 503 17.30 5.95 -37.03
CA TYR A 503 17.65 7.28 -37.57
C TYR A 503 16.88 8.42 -36.89
N ALA A 504 15.58 8.26 -36.68
CA ALA A 504 14.78 9.27 -36.00
C ALA A 504 15.20 9.41 -34.52
N LEU A 505 15.36 8.28 -33.82
CA LEU A 505 15.74 8.26 -32.40
C LEU A 505 17.11 8.88 -32.16
N THR A 506 18.09 8.68 -33.06
CA THR A 506 19.40 9.33 -32.99
C THR A 506 19.30 10.86 -32.96
N ASN A 507 18.39 11.43 -33.77
CA ASN A 507 18.20 12.88 -33.79
C ASN A 507 17.36 13.39 -32.60
N LEU A 508 16.50 12.54 -32.03
CA LEU A 508 15.63 12.93 -30.92
C LEU A 508 16.33 12.84 -29.56
N GLN A 509 17.28 11.92 -29.38
CA GLN A 509 18.03 11.78 -28.13
C GLN A 509 18.85 13.03 -27.77
N GLU A 510 19.18 13.89 -28.74
CA GLU A 510 19.83 15.20 -28.50
C GLU A 510 18.89 16.22 -27.82
N ARG A 511 17.58 15.97 -27.84
CA ARG A 511 16.55 16.90 -27.33
C ARG A 511 15.96 16.47 -26.01
N GLY A 512 16.30 15.25 -25.53
CA GLY A 512 15.82 14.73 -24.27
C GLY A 512 15.96 13.22 -24.14
N ALA A 513 15.39 12.64 -23.09
CA ALA A 513 15.45 11.22 -22.79
C ALA A 513 14.35 10.47 -23.52
N MET A 514 14.71 9.39 -24.24
CA MET A 514 13.74 8.55 -24.95
C MET A 514 13.20 7.45 -24.01
N PHE A 515 11.91 7.12 -24.17
CA PHE A 515 11.26 6.00 -23.46
C PHE A 515 11.17 4.72 -24.32
N LEU A 516 11.41 4.83 -25.61
CA LEU A 516 11.22 3.75 -26.59
C LEU A 516 12.51 3.52 -27.38
N GLY A 517 12.76 2.25 -27.70
CA GLY A 517 13.79 1.83 -28.63
C GLY A 517 13.30 1.80 -30.09
N PRO A 518 14.17 1.42 -31.04
CA PRO A 518 13.81 1.27 -32.45
C PRO A 518 12.87 0.05 -32.68
N GLY A 519 12.01 0.15 -33.70
CA GLY A 519 11.08 -0.92 -34.07
C GLY A 519 9.79 -0.98 -33.27
N ILE A 520 9.59 -0.07 -32.32
CA ILE A 520 8.37 0.01 -31.49
C ILE A 520 7.29 0.79 -32.26
N GLU A 521 6.09 0.22 -32.33
CA GLU A 521 4.96 0.88 -32.99
C GLU A 521 4.41 2.02 -32.13
N VAL A 522 4.33 3.21 -32.72
CA VAL A 522 3.79 4.42 -32.10
C VAL A 522 2.60 4.94 -32.89
N TYR A 523 1.81 5.82 -32.28
CA TYR A 523 0.68 6.49 -32.89
C TYR A 523 0.67 7.98 -32.52
N GLU A 524 -0.06 8.80 -33.27
CA GLU A 524 -0.21 10.24 -33.02
C GLU A 524 -0.73 10.48 -31.60
N GLY A 525 -0.04 11.33 -30.85
CA GLY A 525 -0.37 11.63 -29.46
C GLY A 525 0.32 10.74 -28.40
N MET A 526 1.03 9.68 -28.82
CA MET A 526 1.82 8.85 -27.92
C MET A 526 3.07 9.62 -27.44
N ILE A 527 3.39 9.55 -26.16
CA ILE A 527 4.59 10.14 -25.57
C ILE A 527 5.76 9.18 -25.78
N VAL A 528 6.80 9.65 -26.46
CA VAL A 528 7.97 8.85 -26.86
C VAL A 528 9.21 9.19 -26.06
N GLY A 529 9.18 10.28 -25.30
CA GLY A 529 10.31 10.73 -24.47
C GLY A 529 9.98 11.97 -23.65
N GLU A 530 10.90 12.31 -22.77
CA GLU A 530 10.91 13.55 -21.99
C GLU A 530 11.74 14.62 -22.72
N ASN A 531 11.15 15.80 -22.93
CA ASN A 531 11.86 16.92 -23.55
C ASN A 531 12.78 17.59 -22.52
N ALA A 532 13.97 18.00 -22.92
CA ALA A 532 14.87 18.79 -22.07
C ALA A 532 14.35 20.21 -21.77
N ARG A 533 13.31 20.68 -22.49
CA ARG A 533 12.66 21.99 -22.29
C ARG A 533 11.30 21.81 -21.60
N SER A 534 10.79 22.88 -21.02
CA SER A 534 9.51 22.89 -20.28
C SER A 534 8.27 22.70 -21.16
N GLU A 535 8.34 22.93 -22.45
CA GLU A 535 7.23 22.81 -23.39
C GLU A 535 7.22 21.44 -24.06
N ASP A 536 6.01 20.96 -24.38
CA ASP A 536 5.85 19.77 -25.17
C ASP A 536 6.30 20.01 -26.61
N MET A 537 6.84 18.97 -27.24
CA MET A 537 7.31 19.00 -28.61
C MET A 537 6.69 17.84 -29.41
N ASP A 538 5.98 18.17 -30.49
CA ASP A 538 5.54 17.18 -31.47
C ASP A 538 6.75 16.76 -32.31
N VAL A 539 6.97 15.43 -32.41
CA VAL A 539 8.15 14.83 -33.05
C VAL A 539 7.75 13.69 -33.98
N ASN A 540 8.60 13.43 -34.98
CA ASN A 540 8.45 12.31 -35.88
C ASN A 540 9.45 11.18 -35.54
N PRO A 541 9.05 10.16 -34.75
CA PRO A 541 9.94 9.05 -34.39
C PRO A 541 10.03 7.96 -35.47
N THR A 542 9.24 8.06 -36.55
CA THR A 542 9.16 7.06 -37.64
C THR A 542 9.93 7.47 -38.88
N LYS A 543 10.66 8.59 -38.83
CA LYS A 543 11.36 9.14 -40.00
C LYS A 543 12.48 8.21 -40.44
N GLU A 544 12.43 7.76 -41.69
CA GLU A 544 13.49 6.97 -42.32
C GLU A 544 14.59 7.85 -42.88
N LYS A 545 15.81 7.29 -42.96
CA LYS A 545 16.92 7.92 -43.68
C LYS A 545 16.60 7.91 -45.18
N LYS A 546 16.51 9.08 -45.80
CA LYS A 546 16.38 9.12 -47.29
C LYS A 546 17.65 8.55 -47.90
N LEU A 547 17.46 7.53 -48.74
CA LEU A 547 18.54 6.98 -49.55
C LEU A 547 18.93 8.04 -50.58
N THR A 548 20.13 8.61 -50.48
CA THR A 548 20.71 9.46 -51.51
C THR A 548 21.72 8.64 -52.31
N ASN A 549 21.75 8.81 -53.63
CA ASN A 549 22.65 8.10 -54.53
C ASN A 549 24.15 8.46 -54.33
N MET A 550 24.50 9.38 -53.43
CA MET A 550 25.87 9.73 -53.08
C MET A 550 26.30 9.01 -51.81
N ARG A 551 26.97 7.88 -51.95
CA ARG A 551 27.73 7.25 -50.86
C ARG A 551 29.05 8.00 -50.70
N THR A 552 29.19 8.82 -49.68
CA THR A 552 30.49 9.23 -49.16
C THR A 552 30.94 8.17 -48.14
N SER A 553 32.11 7.59 -48.37
CA SER A 553 32.72 6.53 -47.55
C SER A 553 33.04 6.95 -46.11
N SER A 554 32.83 8.23 -45.75
CA SER A 554 33.07 8.79 -44.42
C SER A 554 31.82 9.02 -43.58
N SER A 555 30.61 8.67 -44.06
CA SER A 555 29.34 9.01 -43.39
C SER A 555 28.64 7.89 -42.60
N ASP A 556 29.26 6.72 -42.51
CA ASP A 556 28.74 5.62 -41.69
C ASP A 556 29.31 5.63 -40.26
N HIS A 557 29.35 6.81 -39.62
CA HIS A 557 29.51 6.85 -38.18
C HIS A 557 28.23 6.29 -37.56
N THR A 558 28.34 5.09 -37.01
CA THR A 558 27.30 4.50 -36.18
C THR A 558 27.19 5.31 -34.90
N ILE A 559 26.23 6.23 -34.83
CA ILE A 559 25.97 6.95 -33.59
C ILE A 559 25.25 5.95 -32.66
N PRO A 560 25.85 5.61 -31.50
CA PRO A 560 25.21 4.67 -30.57
C PRO A 560 23.93 5.31 -30.01
N LEU A 561 22.83 4.56 -30.03
CA LEU A 561 21.62 4.96 -29.31
C LEU A 561 21.83 4.80 -27.82
N VAL A 562 21.48 5.83 -27.05
CA VAL A 562 21.38 5.73 -25.59
C VAL A 562 20.23 4.77 -25.27
N PRO A 563 20.42 3.80 -24.35
CA PRO A 563 19.34 2.90 -23.94
C PRO A 563 18.10 3.71 -23.50
N PRO A 564 16.88 3.32 -23.94
CA PRO A 564 15.69 4.04 -23.55
C PRO A 564 15.41 3.86 -22.05
N ARG A 565 14.94 4.93 -21.41
CA ARG A 565 14.47 4.88 -20.03
C ARG A 565 13.12 4.18 -19.97
N GLN A 566 13.09 2.94 -19.52
CA GLN A 566 11.84 2.20 -19.30
C GLN A 566 11.23 2.65 -17.96
N LEU A 567 9.97 3.07 -18.00
CA LEU A 567 9.23 3.49 -16.81
C LEU A 567 8.33 2.36 -16.32
N SER A 568 8.34 2.10 -15.02
CA SER A 568 7.33 1.27 -14.37
C SER A 568 5.96 1.97 -14.40
N LEU A 569 4.89 1.26 -14.00
CA LEU A 569 3.55 1.87 -13.92
C LEU A 569 3.55 3.08 -12.96
N GLU A 570 4.15 2.93 -11.78
CA GLU A 570 4.25 4.00 -10.78
C GLU A 570 5.00 5.19 -11.36
N GLN A 571 6.17 4.98 -11.94
CA GLN A 571 6.97 6.04 -12.57
C GLN A 571 6.23 6.73 -13.73
N ALA A 572 5.42 5.98 -14.49
CA ALA A 572 4.60 6.57 -15.55
C ALA A 572 3.48 7.44 -14.98
N LEU A 573 2.81 7.01 -13.89
CA LEU A 573 1.78 7.79 -13.19
C LEU A 573 2.36 9.06 -12.57
N GLU A 574 3.55 8.99 -11.99
CA GLU A 574 4.28 10.14 -11.47
C GLU A 574 4.66 11.14 -12.59
N PHE A 575 5.04 10.62 -13.76
CA PHE A 575 5.52 11.43 -14.88
C PHE A 575 4.43 12.24 -15.55
N ILE A 576 3.21 11.71 -15.73
CA ILE A 576 2.15 12.35 -16.53
C ILE A 576 1.64 13.67 -15.94
N ARG A 577 1.21 14.57 -16.82
CA ARG A 577 0.49 15.82 -16.48
C ARG A 577 -1.03 15.63 -16.61
N GLU A 578 -1.81 16.67 -16.27
CA GLU A 578 -3.28 16.65 -16.30
C GLU A 578 -3.87 16.42 -17.70
N ASP A 579 -3.13 16.76 -18.76
CA ASP A 579 -3.50 16.55 -20.17
C ASP A 579 -2.97 15.23 -20.75
N GLU A 580 -2.37 14.39 -19.91
CA GLU A 580 -1.77 13.12 -20.24
C GLU A 580 -2.44 11.97 -19.48
N CYS A 581 -2.28 10.76 -19.99
CA CYS A 581 -2.73 9.54 -19.32
C CYS A 581 -1.79 8.36 -19.63
N VAL A 582 -1.83 7.38 -18.75
CA VAL A 582 -1.12 6.11 -18.92
C VAL A 582 -2.07 5.11 -19.58
N GLU A 583 -1.62 4.49 -20.65
CA GLU A 583 -2.27 3.34 -21.29
C GLU A 583 -1.63 2.07 -20.70
N VAL A 584 -2.43 1.29 -20.00
CA VAL A 584 -2.00 0.07 -19.32
C VAL A 584 -2.55 -1.14 -20.05
N THR A 585 -1.65 -2.02 -20.49
CA THR A 585 -2.00 -3.29 -21.13
C THR A 585 -1.28 -4.45 -20.45
N PRO A 586 -1.71 -5.70 -20.61
CA PRO A 586 -0.99 -6.85 -20.05
C PRO A 586 0.50 -6.91 -20.42
N ALA A 587 0.85 -6.49 -21.63
CA ALA A 587 2.21 -6.56 -22.14
C ALA A 587 3.04 -5.29 -21.89
N THR A 588 2.41 -4.10 -21.93
CA THR A 588 3.14 -2.82 -21.95
C THR A 588 2.43 -1.72 -21.17
N VAL A 589 3.21 -0.77 -20.67
CA VAL A 589 2.77 0.50 -20.11
C VAL A 589 3.24 1.60 -21.06
N ARG A 590 2.32 2.44 -21.55
CA ARG A 590 2.59 3.53 -22.48
C ARG A 590 1.97 4.82 -21.94
N MET A 591 2.52 5.95 -22.32
CA MET A 591 1.96 7.26 -21.98
C MET A 591 1.47 7.95 -23.25
N ARG A 592 0.38 8.69 -23.15
CA ARG A 592 -0.16 9.46 -24.26
C ARG A 592 -0.86 10.73 -23.83
N LYS A 593 -1.05 11.63 -24.75
CA LYS A 593 -1.96 12.77 -24.55
C LYS A 593 -3.41 12.29 -24.52
N VAL A 594 -4.24 12.93 -23.70
CA VAL A 594 -5.70 12.70 -23.69
C VAL A 594 -6.31 13.07 -25.03
N LEU A 595 -5.89 14.21 -25.61
CA LEU A 595 -6.21 14.61 -26.98
C LEU A 595 -5.06 14.17 -27.88
N LEU A 596 -5.31 13.18 -28.75
CA LEU A 596 -4.27 12.60 -29.59
C LEU A 596 -3.79 13.56 -30.68
N SER A 597 -4.73 14.23 -31.39
CA SER A 597 -4.42 15.11 -32.50
C SER A 597 -3.67 16.40 -32.04
N ALA A 598 -2.56 16.71 -32.72
CA ALA A 598 -1.80 17.93 -32.49
C ALA A 598 -2.66 19.19 -32.74
N GLN A 599 -3.57 19.15 -33.74
CA GLN A 599 -4.47 20.27 -34.02
C GLN A 599 -5.45 20.53 -32.86
N ASP A 600 -6.04 19.49 -32.29
CA ASP A 600 -7.00 19.62 -31.18
C ASP A 600 -6.31 20.11 -29.91
N ARG A 601 -5.10 19.65 -29.64
CA ARG A 601 -4.25 20.18 -28.55
C ARG A 601 -3.97 21.68 -28.75
N GLY A 602 -3.64 22.08 -29.98
CA GLY A 602 -3.39 23.49 -30.33
C GLY A 602 -4.65 24.38 -30.15
N ARG A 603 -5.82 23.90 -30.58
CA ARG A 603 -7.09 24.60 -30.41
C ARG A 603 -7.46 24.80 -28.93
N LYS A 604 -7.30 23.76 -28.08
CA LYS A 604 -7.55 23.84 -26.66
C LYS A 604 -6.64 24.84 -25.96
N ARG A 605 -5.32 24.83 -26.28
CA ARG A 605 -4.37 25.81 -25.75
C ARG A 605 -4.72 27.26 -26.16
N GLY A 606 -5.18 27.47 -27.37
CA GLY A 606 -5.66 28.76 -27.86
C GLY A 606 -6.90 29.25 -27.12
N ALA A 607 -7.87 28.37 -26.87
CA ALA A 607 -9.08 28.70 -26.12
C ALA A 607 -8.78 29.07 -24.65
N THR A 608 -7.88 28.35 -23.99
CA THR A 608 -7.46 28.65 -22.60
C THR A 608 -6.71 29.98 -22.50
N LYS A 609 -5.86 30.33 -23.47
CA LYS A 609 -5.19 31.64 -23.50
C LYS A 609 -6.12 32.82 -23.79
N ALA A 610 -7.27 32.57 -24.41
CA ALA A 610 -8.27 33.63 -24.67
C ALA A 610 -9.21 33.90 -23.49
N LEU A 611 -9.20 33.03 -22.46
CA LEU A 611 -10.01 33.14 -21.25
C LEU A 611 -9.23 33.72 -20.04
N VAL A 612 -7.92 33.88 -20.17
CA VAL A 612 -7.01 34.56 -19.23
C VAL A 612 -6.62 35.93 -19.80
#